data_36f9023f64ba94a113ce8afc7dab041f
#
_entry.id   36f9023f64ba94a113ce8afc7dab041f
#
_cell.length_a   1.000
_cell.length_b   1.000
_cell.length_c   1.000
_cell.angle_alpha   90.00
_cell.angle_beta   90.00
_cell.angle_gamma   90.00
#
_symmetry.space_group_name_H-M   'P 1'
#
loop_
_entity.id
_entity.type
_entity.pdbx_description
1 polymer ?
#
loop_
_entity_poly.entity_id
_entity_poly.type
_entity_poly.pdbx_seq_one_letter_code
_entity_poly.pdbx_strand_id
1 'polypeptide(L)'
;MSAITAKASRKMKKYAVLTREPRCFLGSFDLSWEQRKVQDVADRFDNLRIPVAANLRVHGTTPYYGANGIQDYVEGFTHDGEFVLVAEDGANDLKNYPVKCVNGRIWVNNHAHVLQGKAGISDNSFLAFAISQSDIESLLVGGSRAKLNAETLMSIEFKLPCLQEQYRIGEYLTQLDHLITLHQRKGKAAVSGCFLNCSSIEKVRRKAEL
;
A
#
# COMPACT_ATOMS: atom_id res chain seq x y z
N MET A 1 7.95 -29.15 -11.40
CA MET A 1 6.94 -28.06 -11.34
C MET A 1 7.26 -27.21 -10.14
N SER A 2 7.63 -25.93 -10.32
CA SER A 2 8.18 -25.09 -9.29
C SER A 2 7.09 -24.56 -8.33
N ALA A 3 7.48 -24.25 -7.08
CA ALA A 3 6.61 -23.72 -6.03
C ALA A 3 5.86 -22.44 -6.44
N ILE A 4 6.37 -21.72 -7.44
CA ILE A 4 5.79 -20.50 -8.00
C ILE A 4 4.50 -20.81 -8.79
N THR A 5 4.48 -21.87 -9.58
CA THR A 5 3.28 -22.31 -10.35
C THR A 5 2.17 -22.82 -9.43
N ALA A 6 2.52 -23.47 -8.31
CA ALA A 6 1.54 -23.95 -7.34
C ALA A 6 0.87 -22.80 -6.55
N LYS A 7 1.61 -21.71 -6.28
CA LYS A 7 1.10 -20.53 -5.56
C LYS A 7 0.15 -19.70 -6.45
N ALA A 8 0.48 -19.54 -7.72
CA ALA A 8 -0.38 -18.90 -8.72
C ALA A 8 -1.69 -19.69 -8.93
N SER A 9 -1.61 -21.02 -9.01
CA SER A 9 -2.78 -21.90 -9.17
C SER A 9 -3.70 -21.87 -7.94
N ARG A 10 -3.17 -21.76 -6.71
CA ARG A 10 -4.01 -21.60 -5.50
C ARG A 10 -4.70 -20.25 -5.44
N LYS A 11 -4.03 -19.18 -5.88
CA LYS A 11 -4.65 -17.84 -5.96
C LYS A 11 -5.80 -17.84 -6.96
N MET A 12 -5.64 -18.45 -8.13
CA MET A 12 -6.72 -18.61 -9.13
C MET A 12 -7.89 -19.44 -8.62
N LYS A 13 -7.68 -20.52 -7.86
CA LYS A 13 -8.77 -21.35 -7.31
C LYS A 13 -9.59 -20.62 -6.24
N LYS A 14 -9.02 -19.68 -5.49
CA LYS A 14 -9.74 -18.86 -4.49
C LYS A 14 -10.75 -17.90 -5.16
N TYR A 15 -10.52 -17.51 -6.40
CA TYR A 15 -11.40 -16.62 -7.17
C TYR A 15 -12.46 -17.37 -8.01
N ALA A 16 -12.34 -18.69 -8.16
CA ALA A 16 -13.25 -19.50 -8.98
C ALA A 16 -14.54 -19.96 -8.26
N VAL A 17 -14.72 -19.67 -6.98
CA VAL A 17 -15.82 -20.27 -6.16
C VAL A 17 -17.01 -19.32 -5.94
N LEU A 18 -16.99 -18.08 -6.44
CA LEU A 18 -18.09 -17.11 -6.24
C LEU A 18 -18.53 -16.45 -7.56
N THR A 19 -18.78 -17.23 -8.62
CA THR A 19 -19.37 -16.67 -9.82
C THR A 19 -20.87 -16.93 -9.89
N ARG A 20 -21.66 -16.04 -9.29
CA ARG A 20 -22.84 -15.50 -9.98
C ARG A 20 -22.36 -14.18 -10.60
N GLU A 21 -21.91 -14.25 -11.84
CA GLU A 21 -21.39 -13.12 -12.60
C GLU A 21 -22.48 -12.08 -12.86
N PRO A 22 -22.26 -10.79 -12.52
CA PRO A 22 -22.80 -9.74 -13.34
C PRO A 22 -21.99 -9.76 -14.65
N ARG A 23 -22.68 -9.89 -15.76
CA ARG A 23 -22.15 -10.13 -17.11
C ARG A 23 -21.25 -9.00 -17.56
N CYS A 24 -19.93 -9.10 -17.33
CA CYS A 24 -18.96 -8.43 -18.18
C CYS A 24 -18.81 -9.26 -19.46
N PHE A 25 -19.65 -8.99 -20.46
CA PHE A 25 -19.64 -9.68 -21.74
C PHE A 25 -18.35 -9.27 -22.50
N LEU A 26 -17.61 -10.26 -22.99
CA LEU A 26 -16.56 -10.07 -23.99
C LEU A 26 -17.18 -9.39 -25.21
N GLY A 27 -17.02 -8.09 -25.39
CA GLY A 27 -17.48 -7.39 -26.59
C GLY A 27 -17.92 -5.95 -26.45
N SER A 28 -18.33 -5.52 -25.27
CA SER A 28 -18.54 -4.10 -24.98
C SER A 28 -17.96 -3.79 -23.59
N PHE A 29 -16.89 -3.01 -23.55
CA PHE A 29 -16.48 -2.34 -22.32
C PHE A 29 -17.66 -1.47 -21.92
N ASP A 30 -18.43 -1.88 -20.91
CA ASP A 30 -19.35 -0.98 -20.25
C ASP A 30 -18.47 0.00 -19.46
N LEU A 31 -18.18 1.14 -20.09
CA LEU A 31 -17.32 2.22 -19.56
C LEU A 31 -18.03 3.01 -18.46
N SER A 32 -19.14 2.54 -17.93
CA SER A 32 -19.86 3.18 -16.85
C SER A 32 -19.20 2.85 -15.51
N TRP A 33 -18.17 3.62 -15.15
CA TRP A 33 -17.66 3.61 -13.79
C TRP A 33 -18.69 4.28 -12.87
N GLU A 34 -19.11 3.56 -11.84
CA GLU A 34 -20.09 4.05 -10.87
C GLU A 34 -19.44 4.94 -9.80
N GLN A 35 -20.09 6.04 -9.44
CA GLN A 35 -19.68 6.85 -8.28
C GLN A 35 -19.99 6.06 -7.00
N ARG A 36 -18.98 5.81 -6.18
CA ARG A 36 -19.10 5.07 -4.92
C ARG A 36 -18.28 5.74 -3.82
N LYS A 37 -18.73 5.58 -2.57
CA LYS A 37 -17.97 5.97 -1.39
C LYS A 37 -17.13 4.81 -0.88
N VAL A 38 -16.02 5.13 -0.17
CA VAL A 38 -15.18 4.11 0.48
C VAL A 38 -16.03 3.20 1.38
N GLN A 39 -16.96 3.75 2.16
CA GLN A 39 -17.85 2.97 3.05
C GLN A 39 -18.74 1.96 2.32
N ASP A 40 -19.05 2.18 1.06
CA ASP A 40 -19.90 1.28 0.28
C ASP A 40 -19.14 0.06 -0.18
N VAL A 41 -17.82 0.20 -0.38
CA VAL A 41 -16.94 -0.78 -1.04
C VAL A 41 -15.87 -1.38 -0.14
N ALA A 42 -15.65 -0.83 1.06
CA ALA A 42 -14.65 -1.32 2.01
C ALA A 42 -15.17 -1.36 3.44
N ASP A 43 -14.61 -2.27 4.23
CA ASP A 43 -14.78 -2.36 5.67
C ASP A 43 -13.56 -1.80 6.39
N ARG A 44 -13.75 -1.27 7.60
CA ARG A 44 -12.70 -0.67 8.43
C ARG A 44 -12.38 -1.55 9.63
N PHE A 45 -11.09 -1.81 9.87
CA PHE A 45 -10.56 -2.68 10.93
C PHE A 45 -9.71 -1.93 11.95
N ASP A 46 -9.95 -0.65 12.16
CA ASP A 46 -9.22 0.22 13.10
C ASP A 46 -9.33 -0.24 14.56
N ASN A 47 -10.40 -0.98 14.90
CA ASN A 47 -10.63 -1.52 16.23
C ASN A 47 -9.62 -2.58 16.67
N LEU A 48 -8.87 -3.16 15.72
CA LEU A 48 -7.83 -4.16 16.01
C LEU A 48 -6.44 -3.54 16.18
N ARG A 49 -6.29 -2.24 15.97
CA ARG A 49 -5.00 -1.54 16.09
C ARG A 49 -4.54 -1.48 17.54
N ILE A 50 -3.24 -1.72 17.76
CA ILE A 50 -2.63 -1.66 19.10
C ILE A 50 -1.35 -0.84 19.03
N PRO A 51 -1.32 0.38 19.57
CA PRO A 51 -0.11 1.17 19.67
C PRO A 51 0.80 0.60 20.76
N VAL A 52 2.08 0.37 20.42
CA VAL A 52 3.10 -0.09 21.36
C VAL A 52 4.28 0.87 21.33
N ALA A 53 4.67 1.38 22.49
CA ALA A 53 5.85 2.26 22.62
C ALA A 53 7.13 1.52 22.19
N ALA A 54 8.08 2.24 21.57
CA ALA A 54 9.25 1.62 20.97
C ALA A 54 10.07 0.76 21.96
N ASN A 55 10.18 1.19 23.21
CA ASN A 55 10.88 0.50 24.28
C ASN A 55 10.15 -0.75 24.83
N LEU A 56 8.87 -0.94 24.46
CA LEU A 56 8.05 -2.09 24.87
C LEU A 56 7.83 -3.10 23.73
N ARG A 57 8.36 -2.82 22.54
CA ARG A 57 8.24 -3.73 21.39
C ARG A 57 9.18 -4.90 21.55
N VAL A 58 8.64 -6.11 21.47
CA VAL A 58 9.44 -7.33 21.40
C VAL A 58 9.83 -7.54 19.94
N HIS A 59 11.14 -7.64 19.67
CA HIS A 59 11.65 -7.84 18.32
C HIS A 59 11.18 -9.16 17.70
N GLY A 60 10.77 -9.13 16.45
CA GLY A 60 10.25 -10.29 15.71
C GLY A 60 10.33 -10.13 14.20
N THR A 61 9.44 -10.80 13.48
CA THR A 61 9.43 -10.83 12.01
C THR A 61 8.22 -10.11 11.39
N THR A 62 7.25 -9.71 12.20
CA THR A 62 6.03 -9.05 11.73
C THR A 62 6.28 -7.55 11.56
N PRO A 63 6.03 -6.97 10.38
CA PRO A 63 6.22 -5.55 10.17
C PRO A 63 5.22 -4.72 11.00
N TYR A 64 5.74 -3.75 11.74
CA TYR A 64 4.99 -2.79 12.56
C TYR A 64 4.78 -1.50 11.76
N TYR A 65 3.53 -1.23 11.39
CA TYR A 65 3.16 -0.09 10.56
C TYR A 65 2.70 1.12 11.36
N GLY A 66 3.18 2.29 10.95
CA GLY A 66 2.66 3.59 11.31
C GLY A 66 2.17 4.36 10.08
N ALA A 67 1.96 5.68 10.21
CA ALA A 67 1.46 6.53 9.13
C ALA A 67 2.27 6.45 7.83
N ASN A 68 3.59 6.41 7.91
CA ASN A 68 4.49 6.50 6.76
C ASN A 68 5.10 5.14 6.35
N GLY A 69 4.54 4.03 6.81
CA GLY A 69 5.00 2.67 6.50
C GLY A 69 5.61 1.94 7.70
N ILE A 70 6.53 1.00 7.41
CA ILE A 70 7.14 0.15 8.44
C ILE A 70 8.06 0.98 9.34
N GLN A 71 7.81 0.92 10.64
CA GLN A 71 8.62 1.57 11.68
C GLN A 71 9.54 0.58 12.38
N ASP A 72 9.15 -0.70 12.46
CA ASP A 72 9.84 -1.73 13.22
C ASP A 72 9.41 -3.12 12.77
N TYR A 73 10.03 -4.17 13.36
CA TYR A 73 9.61 -5.56 13.23
C TYR A 73 9.38 -6.16 14.61
N VAL A 74 8.19 -6.69 14.85
CA VAL A 74 7.74 -7.14 16.18
C VAL A 74 7.28 -8.59 16.20
N GLU A 75 7.18 -9.17 17.40
CA GLU A 75 6.55 -10.46 17.62
C GLU A 75 5.02 -10.32 17.70
N GLY A 76 4.28 -11.33 17.20
CA GLY A 76 2.81 -11.28 17.11
C GLY A 76 2.30 -10.47 15.93
N PHE A 77 0.99 -10.23 15.87
CA PHE A 77 0.34 -9.45 14.80
C PHE A 77 -1.02 -8.96 15.29
N THR A 78 -1.52 -7.88 14.69
CA THR A 78 -2.88 -7.36 14.90
C THR A 78 -3.84 -7.75 13.79
N HIS A 79 -3.33 -7.90 12.56
CA HIS A 79 -4.12 -8.22 11.38
C HIS A 79 -3.42 -9.32 10.57
N ASP A 80 -4.20 -10.22 9.95
CA ASP A 80 -3.70 -11.28 9.05
C ASP A 80 -4.59 -11.34 7.81
N GLY A 81 -4.05 -10.99 6.65
CA GLY A 81 -4.77 -10.90 5.38
C GLY A 81 -4.25 -9.81 4.47
N GLU A 82 -5.09 -9.37 3.55
CA GLU A 82 -4.78 -8.29 2.62
C GLU A 82 -5.57 -7.04 3.01
N PHE A 83 -4.86 -5.93 3.27
CA PHE A 83 -5.43 -4.68 3.76
C PHE A 83 -4.87 -3.47 3.03
N VAL A 84 -5.62 -2.38 3.06
CA VAL A 84 -5.19 -1.05 2.62
C VAL A 84 -4.96 -0.19 3.86
N LEU A 85 -3.73 0.25 4.03
CA LEU A 85 -3.34 1.18 5.09
C LEU A 85 -3.38 2.61 4.54
N VAL A 86 -4.03 3.51 5.27
CA VAL A 86 -4.13 4.95 4.94
C VAL A 86 -3.65 5.72 6.15
N ALA A 87 -2.71 6.65 6.00
CA ALA A 87 -2.25 7.45 7.13
C ALA A 87 -3.43 8.17 7.82
N GLU A 88 -3.46 8.15 9.15
CA GLU A 88 -4.45 8.89 9.94
C GLU A 88 -3.91 10.27 10.33
N ASP A 89 -2.68 10.32 10.88
CA ASP A 89 -2.00 11.55 11.25
C ASP A 89 -0.49 11.43 11.02
N GLY A 90 0.21 12.55 10.95
CA GLY A 90 1.67 12.58 10.82
C GLY A 90 2.18 12.07 9.45
N ALA A 91 1.39 12.22 8.39
CA ALA A 91 1.83 11.95 7.03
C ALA A 91 3.00 12.87 6.64
N ASN A 92 4.05 12.30 6.06
CA ASN A 92 5.25 13.04 5.64
C ASN A 92 5.05 13.83 4.34
N ASP A 93 4.14 13.37 3.48
CA ASP A 93 3.84 13.98 2.20
C ASP A 93 2.32 14.09 2.05
N LEU A 94 1.83 15.33 1.98
CA LEU A 94 0.39 15.60 1.87
C LEU A 94 -0.08 15.52 0.43
N LYS A 95 0.80 15.73 -0.55
CA LYS A 95 0.48 15.62 -1.98
C LYS A 95 0.48 14.17 -2.45
N ASN A 96 1.46 13.38 -2.00
CA ASN A 96 1.51 11.93 -2.22
C ASN A 96 1.14 11.24 -0.90
N TYR A 97 -0.12 11.35 -0.54
CA TYR A 97 -0.59 10.88 0.77
C TYR A 97 -0.28 9.39 0.97
N PRO A 98 0.23 9.00 2.16
CA PRO A 98 0.64 7.62 2.41
C PRO A 98 -0.55 6.65 2.40
N VAL A 99 -0.73 5.95 1.29
CA VAL A 99 -1.68 4.85 1.11
C VAL A 99 -0.91 3.62 0.64
N LYS A 100 -1.16 2.46 1.23
CA LYS A 100 -0.42 1.25 0.91
C LYS A 100 -1.28 -0.01 1.00
N CYS A 101 -1.24 -0.84 -0.05
CA CYS A 101 -1.75 -2.21 0.02
C CYS A 101 -0.69 -3.13 0.65
N VAL A 102 -1.09 -3.93 1.63
CA VAL A 102 -0.23 -4.85 2.38
C VAL A 102 -0.87 -6.23 2.46
N ASN A 103 -0.05 -7.28 2.57
CA ASN A 103 -0.54 -8.66 2.60
C ASN A 103 0.23 -9.49 3.63
N GLY A 104 -0.48 -10.36 4.35
CA GLY A 104 0.04 -11.24 5.37
C GLY A 104 -0.17 -10.70 6.78
N ARG A 105 0.68 -11.18 7.71
CA ARG A 105 0.63 -10.74 9.11
C ARG A 105 1.29 -9.39 9.27
N ILE A 106 0.55 -8.46 9.86
CA ILE A 106 1.01 -7.10 10.12
C ILE A 106 0.60 -6.65 11.52
N TRP A 107 1.37 -5.75 12.09
CA TRP A 107 0.99 -5.02 13.29
C TRP A 107 0.76 -3.56 12.92
N VAL A 108 -0.40 -3.00 13.25
CA VAL A 108 -0.73 -1.62 12.91
C VAL A 108 -0.98 -0.82 14.19
N ASN A 109 -0.36 0.35 14.26
CA ASN A 109 -0.58 1.31 15.33
C ASN A 109 -1.77 2.25 15.03
N ASN A 110 -2.01 3.22 15.91
CA ASN A 110 -3.10 4.19 15.82
C ASN A 110 -2.86 5.37 14.84
N HIS A 111 -1.76 5.35 14.08
CA HIS A 111 -1.43 6.41 13.11
C HIS A 111 -1.76 6.02 11.65
N ALA A 112 -2.37 4.87 11.45
CA ALA A 112 -2.86 4.44 10.13
C ALA A 112 -4.23 3.78 10.25
N HIS A 113 -5.17 4.16 9.38
CA HIS A 113 -6.43 3.45 9.18
C HIS A 113 -6.18 2.13 8.46
N VAL A 114 -6.99 1.13 8.78
CA VAL A 114 -6.93 -0.20 8.18
C VAL A 114 -8.25 -0.49 7.48
N LEU A 115 -8.20 -0.61 6.16
CA LEU A 115 -9.35 -0.91 5.31
C LEU A 115 -9.17 -2.26 4.62
N GLN A 116 -10.28 -2.90 4.29
CA GLN A 116 -10.32 -4.08 3.43
C GLN A 116 -11.47 -3.95 2.45
N GLY A 117 -11.21 -4.15 1.18
CA GLY A 117 -12.25 -4.19 0.15
C GLY A 117 -13.26 -5.29 0.42
N LYS A 118 -14.56 -4.97 0.31
CA LYS A 118 -15.64 -5.94 0.46
C LYS A 118 -15.55 -7.01 -0.62
N ALA A 119 -15.65 -8.27 -0.20
CA ALA A 119 -15.55 -9.42 -1.09
C ALA A 119 -16.57 -9.35 -2.24
N GLY A 120 -16.12 -9.51 -3.48
CA GLY A 120 -16.97 -9.42 -4.67
C GLY A 120 -17.33 -8.00 -5.12
N ILE A 121 -16.90 -6.95 -4.41
CA ILE A 121 -17.18 -5.54 -4.72
C ILE A 121 -15.90 -4.79 -5.04
N SER A 122 -14.87 -4.89 -4.21
CA SER A 122 -13.65 -4.09 -4.36
C SER A 122 -12.37 -4.93 -4.21
N ASP A 123 -11.41 -4.66 -5.10
CA ASP A 123 -10.03 -5.14 -5.04
C ASP A 123 -9.18 -4.20 -4.18
N ASN A 124 -8.35 -4.74 -3.28
CA ASN A 124 -7.55 -3.92 -2.36
C ASN A 124 -6.47 -3.10 -3.08
N SER A 125 -5.85 -3.64 -4.12
CA SER A 125 -4.83 -2.91 -4.88
C SER A 125 -5.45 -1.74 -5.63
N PHE A 126 -6.59 -1.96 -6.29
CA PHE A 126 -7.36 -0.89 -6.94
C PHE A 126 -7.82 0.16 -5.91
N LEU A 127 -8.38 -0.27 -4.78
CA LEU A 127 -8.86 0.61 -3.71
C LEU A 127 -7.73 1.52 -3.18
N ALA A 128 -6.53 0.97 -2.96
CA ALA A 128 -5.38 1.74 -2.52
C ALA A 128 -5.02 2.85 -3.53
N PHE A 129 -4.99 2.53 -4.83
CA PHE A 129 -4.73 3.53 -5.87
C PHE A 129 -5.87 4.55 -5.99
N ALA A 130 -7.13 4.14 -5.94
CA ALA A 130 -8.27 5.04 -6.00
C ALA A 130 -8.26 6.07 -4.85
N ILE A 131 -7.99 5.62 -3.62
CA ILE A 131 -7.85 6.51 -2.46
C ILE A 131 -6.64 7.44 -2.64
N SER A 132 -5.49 6.92 -3.10
CA SER A 132 -4.28 7.75 -3.28
C SER A 132 -4.43 8.85 -4.33
N GLN A 133 -5.35 8.71 -5.27
CA GLN A 133 -5.65 9.72 -6.30
C GLN A 133 -6.71 10.73 -5.85
N SER A 134 -7.31 10.55 -4.68
CA SER A 134 -8.28 11.50 -4.13
C SER A 134 -7.56 12.73 -3.56
N ASP A 135 -8.21 13.89 -3.56
CA ASP A 135 -7.69 15.12 -2.96
C ASP A 135 -7.81 15.04 -1.42
N ILE A 136 -6.95 14.20 -0.81
CA ILE A 136 -6.95 14.01 0.64
C ILE A 136 -6.47 15.28 1.36
N GLU A 137 -5.56 16.05 0.75
CA GLU A 137 -5.01 17.27 1.37
C GLU A 137 -6.12 18.24 1.77
N SER A 138 -7.13 18.43 0.92
CA SER A 138 -8.28 19.31 1.20
C SER A 138 -9.22 18.78 2.31
N LEU A 139 -9.14 17.49 2.63
CA LEU A 139 -9.99 16.81 3.61
C LEU A 139 -9.35 16.74 5.00
N LEU A 140 -8.09 17.13 5.13
CA LEU A 140 -7.37 17.06 6.40
C LEU A 140 -7.84 18.14 7.37
N VAL A 141 -7.95 17.78 8.64
CA VAL A 141 -8.29 18.68 9.74
C VAL A 141 -7.07 18.88 10.63
N GLY A 142 -6.86 20.14 11.05
CA GLY A 142 -5.75 20.51 11.94
C GLY A 142 -4.63 21.23 11.19
N GLY A 143 -3.89 22.07 11.90
CA GLY A 143 -2.81 22.91 11.34
C GLY A 143 -1.52 22.10 11.12
N SER A 144 -0.53 22.32 12.00
CA SER A 144 0.80 21.68 11.89
C SER A 144 0.78 20.13 12.01
N ARG A 145 -0.29 19.55 12.51
CA ARG A 145 -0.49 18.10 12.60
C ARG A 145 -1.81 17.72 11.94
N ALA A 146 -1.79 17.74 10.62
CA ALA A 146 -2.94 17.41 9.81
C ALA A 146 -3.39 15.94 10.04
N LYS A 147 -4.71 15.73 10.19
CA LYS A 147 -5.31 14.43 10.48
C LYS A 147 -6.45 14.14 9.51
N LEU A 148 -6.45 12.93 8.97
CA LEU A 148 -7.57 12.38 8.22
C LEU A 148 -8.49 11.61 9.17
N ASN A 149 -9.68 12.14 9.44
CA ASN A 149 -10.65 11.45 10.28
C ASN A 149 -11.24 10.23 9.57
N ALA A 150 -11.56 9.19 10.35
CA ALA A 150 -12.13 7.97 9.82
C ALA A 150 -13.44 8.18 9.04
N GLU A 151 -14.33 9.03 9.53
CA GLU A 151 -15.60 9.35 8.84
C GLU A 151 -15.34 10.06 7.51
N THR A 152 -14.39 11.00 7.50
CA THR A 152 -13.97 11.69 6.28
C THR A 152 -13.38 10.72 5.27
N LEU A 153 -12.47 9.83 5.71
CA LEU A 153 -11.91 8.77 4.86
C LEU A 153 -13.01 7.89 4.25
N MET A 154 -13.96 7.44 5.07
CA MET A 154 -15.05 6.56 4.63
C MET A 154 -16.05 7.28 3.70
N SER A 155 -16.10 8.61 3.71
CA SER A 155 -16.94 9.42 2.82
C SER A 155 -16.29 9.80 1.49
N ILE A 156 -15.00 9.52 1.29
CA ILE A 156 -14.29 9.80 0.03
C ILE A 156 -15.02 9.09 -1.12
N GLU A 157 -15.30 9.84 -2.18
CA GLU A 157 -15.96 9.36 -3.38
C GLU A 157 -14.95 9.16 -4.51
N PHE A 158 -15.11 8.05 -5.22
CA PHE A 158 -14.34 7.76 -6.42
C PHE A 158 -15.16 6.96 -7.42
N LYS A 159 -14.67 6.86 -8.64
CA LYS A 159 -15.29 6.06 -9.68
C LYS A 159 -14.81 4.61 -9.57
N LEU A 160 -15.75 3.68 -9.52
CA LEU A 160 -15.53 2.25 -9.36
C LEU A 160 -15.90 1.51 -10.66
N PRO A 161 -14.96 0.86 -11.35
CA PRO A 161 -15.25 -0.03 -12.46
C PRO A 161 -15.75 -1.40 -11.99
N CYS A 162 -16.11 -2.28 -12.91
CA CYS A 162 -16.42 -3.65 -12.56
C CYS A 162 -15.21 -4.36 -11.92
N LEU A 163 -15.46 -5.36 -11.08
CA LEU A 163 -14.42 -6.01 -10.27
C LEU A 163 -13.28 -6.61 -11.13
N GLN A 164 -13.60 -7.13 -12.31
CA GLN A 164 -12.59 -7.69 -13.22
C GLN A 164 -11.65 -6.60 -13.75
N GLU A 165 -12.18 -5.42 -14.04
CA GLU A 165 -11.38 -4.27 -14.46
C GLU A 165 -10.52 -3.73 -13.30
N GLN A 166 -11.06 -3.68 -12.07
CA GLN A 166 -10.31 -3.33 -10.87
C GLN A 166 -9.08 -4.22 -10.71
N TYR A 167 -9.21 -5.54 -10.84
CA TYR A 167 -8.08 -6.47 -10.76
C TYR A 167 -7.01 -6.17 -11.80
N ARG A 168 -7.41 -5.90 -13.06
CA ARG A 168 -6.47 -5.59 -14.14
C ARG A 168 -5.73 -4.27 -13.87
N ILE A 169 -6.45 -3.23 -13.46
CA ILE A 169 -5.87 -1.93 -13.14
C ILE A 169 -4.94 -2.06 -11.92
N GLY A 170 -5.39 -2.69 -10.84
CA GLY A 170 -4.62 -2.88 -9.62
C GLY A 170 -3.33 -3.66 -9.85
N GLU A 171 -3.40 -4.76 -10.61
CA GLU A 171 -2.22 -5.56 -10.98
C GLU A 171 -1.23 -4.74 -11.82
N TYR A 172 -1.72 -4.03 -12.85
CA TYR A 172 -0.87 -3.22 -13.72
C TYR A 172 -0.15 -2.10 -12.94
N LEU A 173 -0.88 -1.36 -12.12
CA LEU A 173 -0.30 -0.28 -11.31
C LEU A 173 0.69 -0.81 -10.26
N THR A 174 0.41 -1.95 -9.66
CA THR A 174 1.34 -2.62 -8.72
C THR A 174 2.64 -3.04 -9.42
N GLN A 175 2.56 -3.53 -10.65
CA GLN A 175 3.75 -3.87 -11.44
C GLN A 175 4.57 -2.63 -11.79
N LEU A 176 3.91 -1.52 -12.18
CA LEU A 176 4.60 -0.26 -12.46
C LEU A 176 5.32 0.28 -11.21
N ASP A 177 4.67 0.27 -10.07
CA ASP A 177 5.25 0.73 -8.80
C ASP A 177 6.48 -0.10 -8.41
N HIS A 178 6.41 -1.41 -8.61
CA HIS A 178 7.54 -2.31 -8.43
C HIS A 178 8.72 -1.98 -9.36
N LEU A 179 8.46 -1.73 -10.64
CA LEU A 179 9.49 -1.35 -11.61
C LEU A 179 10.15 0.00 -11.26
N ILE A 180 9.36 1.00 -10.87
CA ILE A 180 9.85 2.31 -10.42
C ILE A 180 10.78 2.12 -9.21
N THR A 181 10.34 1.35 -8.22
CA THR A 181 11.12 1.06 -7.01
C THR A 181 12.46 0.38 -7.33
N LEU A 182 12.47 -0.59 -8.25
CA LEU A 182 13.69 -1.26 -8.70
C LEU A 182 14.65 -0.30 -9.39
N HIS A 183 14.15 0.60 -10.24
CA HIS A 183 14.97 1.60 -10.92
C HIS A 183 15.58 2.61 -9.95
N GLN A 184 14.80 3.07 -8.97
CA GLN A 184 15.30 3.98 -7.92
C GLN A 184 16.39 3.34 -7.07
N ARG A 185 16.28 2.05 -6.73
CA ARG A 185 17.32 1.30 -6.00
C ARG A 185 18.59 1.17 -6.80
N LYS A 186 18.50 0.86 -8.10
CA LYS A 186 19.67 0.79 -9.00
C LYS A 186 20.36 2.14 -9.12
N GLY A 187 19.60 3.22 -9.27
CA GLY A 187 20.14 4.58 -9.34
C GLY A 187 20.90 4.97 -8.05
N LYS A 188 20.33 4.70 -6.88
CA LYS A 188 21.00 4.95 -5.59
C LYS A 188 22.28 4.13 -5.43
N ALA A 189 22.27 2.86 -5.82
CA ALA A 189 23.47 2.00 -5.78
C ALA A 189 24.58 2.49 -6.71
N ALA A 190 24.23 2.95 -7.93
CA ALA A 190 25.20 3.50 -8.88
C ALA A 190 25.83 4.81 -8.36
N VAL A 191 25.05 5.70 -7.77
CA VAL A 191 25.54 6.94 -7.17
C VAL A 191 26.45 6.63 -5.97
N SER A 192 26.06 5.73 -5.08
CA SER A 192 26.87 5.31 -3.93
C SER A 192 28.20 4.68 -4.36
N GLY A 193 28.20 3.85 -5.40
CA GLY A 193 29.43 3.27 -5.99
C GLY A 193 30.36 4.33 -6.60
N CYS A 194 29.80 5.39 -7.19
CA CYS A 194 30.57 6.49 -7.75
C CYS A 194 31.26 7.31 -6.64
N PHE A 195 30.59 7.59 -5.53
CA PHE A 195 31.19 8.30 -4.38
C PHE A 195 32.32 7.50 -3.72
N LEU A 196 32.18 6.17 -3.60
CA LEU A 196 33.24 5.31 -3.06
C LEU A 196 34.46 5.29 -3.97
N ASN A 197 34.28 5.32 -5.29
CA ASN A 197 35.40 5.36 -6.26
C ASN A 197 36.11 6.72 -6.24
N CYS A 198 35.41 7.84 -6.14
CA CYS A 198 36.00 9.17 -6.01
C CYS A 198 36.86 9.32 -4.75
N SER A 199 36.38 8.83 -3.59
CA SER A 199 37.14 8.89 -2.34
C SER A 199 38.42 8.02 -2.37
N SER A 200 38.39 6.92 -3.11
CA SER A 200 39.54 6.05 -3.31
C SER A 200 40.62 6.70 -4.22
N ILE A 201 40.19 7.42 -5.25
CA ILE A 201 41.10 8.16 -6.15
C ILE A 201 41.77 9.32 -5.43
N GLU A 202 41.03 10.07 -4.57
CA GLU A 202 41.65 11.13 -3.76
C GLU A 202 42.68 10.62 -2.76
N LYS A 203 42.44 9.45 -2.16
CA LYS A 203 43.44 8.81 -1.26
C LYS A 203 44.70 8.38 -1.98
N VAL A 204 44.60 7.92 -3.23
CA VAL A 204 45.76 7.56 -4.04
C VAL A 204 46.53 8.81 -4.46
N ARG A 205 45.85 9.88 -4.86
CA ARG A 205 46.47 11.16 -5.22
C ARG A 205 47.25 11.79 -4.09
N ARG A 206 46.73 11.83 -2.86
CA ARG A 206 47.43 12.34 -1.67
C ARG A 206 48.67 11.51 -1.28
N LYS A 207 48.73 10.23 -1.64
CA LYS A 207 49.91 9.37 -1.42
C LYS A 207 51.02 9.54 -2.47
N ALA A 208 50.69 10.10 -3.63
CA ALA A 208 51.65 10.35 -4.71
C ALA A 208 52.31 11.76 -4.61
N GLU A 209 51.78 12.63 -3.71
CA GLU A 209 52.27 13.98 -3.48
C GLU A 209 53.13 14.08 -2.20
N LEU A 210 53.46 12.95 -1.54
CA LEU A 210 54.40 12.79 -0.42
C LEU A 210 55.66 11.98 -0.88
#